data_9a81a36feb56c91d975068e51aff5641
#
_entry.id   9a81a36feb56c91d975068e51aff5641
#
_cell.length_a   1.000
_cell.length_b   1.000
_cell.length_c   1.000
_cell.angle_alpha   90.00
_cell.angle_beta   90.00
_cell.angle_gamma   90.00
#
_symmetry.space_group_name_H-M   'P 1'
#
loop_
_entity.id
_entity.type
_entity.pdbx_description
1 polymer ?
#
loop_
_entity_poly.entity_id
_entity_poly.type
_entity_poly.pdbx_seq_one_letter_code
_entity_poly.pdbx_strand_id
1 'polypeptide(L)'
;MTLRLSLYFLALFACLSNPVLAQGTETGDKKEEAKKAAEEPKVFVKSFTGRFNDERVAYTVTAGETFLKNDKGEDTASIFTVAYTKDDTSNAASRPITFVFNGGPGSASLWLHMGVFGPKRVVVPSDGRDAGAAPYLIEDNPLSILDVTDLVFIDPVGTGYSRTLGEAEGKDFWGLREDAKSIAEFMRLYLTKNGRWNSPKYVAGESYGTTRAAQLVNELQRTFTGVALNGVIMISAVLDFHAAEFAMGNSLPYVSVLPTYAATAWYHDAVPDKPESLEGFVNEARQFALNEYSVALLKGSRLSAEERETIVRQLARFTGLSETYVRQTNLKVGDFRFMKQLLRDRGLTVGRFDSRYTGEDFDDAGEHFDNDASAYGVDAAFVASVNDYLTRVLEVDFTKRYKVLDRDPGRNWNWSDR
;
A
#
# COMPACT_ATOMS: atom_id res chain seq x y z
N MET A 1 20.64 -26.27 42.02
CA MET A 1 21.02 -25.70 43.31
C MET A 1 21.24 -24.23 43.15
N THR A 2 20.43 -23.51 43.85
CA THR A 2 20.31 -22.13 44.31
C THR A 2 19.89 -21.03 43.34
N LEU A 3 18.59 -20.72 43.49
CA LEU A 3 17.93 -19.44 43.22
C LEU A 3 18.65 -18.25 43.90
N ARG A 4 18.68 -17.10 43.24
CA ARG A 4 18.69 -15.79 43.92
C ARG A 4 17.63 -14.85 43.37
N LEU A 5 16.58 -14.65 44.15
CA LEU A 5 15.63 -13.56 44.12
C LEU A 5 16.33 -12.25 44.51
N SER A 6 16.00 -11.17 43.84
CA SER A 6 16.22 -9.79 44.37
C SER A 6 14.90 -9.02 44.29
N LEU A 7 14.33 -8.81 45.48
CA LEU A 7 13.25 -7.87 45.77
C LEU A 7 13.79 -6.44 45.67
N TYR A 8 13.02 -5.51 45.07
CA TYR A 8 13.14 -4.07 45.36
C TYR A 8 11.82 -3.50 45.86
N PHE A 9 11.96 -2.72 46.93
CA PHE A 9 10.99 -2.16 47.84
C PHE A 9 10.01 -1.18 47.19
N LEU A 10 8.74 -1.32 47.60
CA LEU A 10 7.67 -0.30 47.51
C LEU A 10 7.73 0.58 48.74
N ALA A 11 7.83 1.90 48.59
CA ALA A 11 7.61 2.88 49.66
C ALA A 11 6.21 3.46 49.53
N LEU A 12 5.34 3.11 50.47
CA LEU A 12 4.02 3.72 50.71
C LEU A 12 4.18 5.08 51.41
N PHE A 13 3.56 6.13 50.89
CA PHE A 13 3.25 7.33 51.64
C PHE A 13 1.74 7.41 51.82
N ALA A 14 1.29 7.19 53.05
CA ALA A 14 -0.10 7.40 53.48
C ALA A 14 -0.25 8.84 54.02
N CYS A 15 -1.13 9.60 53.42
CA CYS A 15 -1.66 10.82 54.04
C CYS A 15 -3.11 10.59 54.42
N LEU A 16 -3.37 10.57 55.72
CA LEU A 16 -4.66 10.56 56.36
C LEU A 16 -5.27 11.97 56.28
N SER A 17 -6.49 12.09 55.79
CA SER A 17 -7.37 13.23 56.11
C SER A 17 -8.83 12.77 56.15
N ASN A 18 -9.46 13.13 57.28
CA ASN A 18 -10.79 12.76 57.75
C ASN A 18 -11.94 13.28 56.85
N PRO A 19 -13.10 12.60 56.83
CA PRO A 19 -14.28 13.08 56.11
C PRO A 19 -15.10 14.06 56.95
N VAL A 20 -15.42 15.20 56.36
CA VAL A 20 -16.49 16.09 56.83
C VAL A 20 -17.78 15.69 56.13
N LEU A 21 -18.75 15.24 56.91
CA LEU A 21 -20.13 15.02 56.49
C LEU A 21 -20.79 16.37 56.21
N ALA A 22 -21.18 16.64 54.98
CA ALA A 22 -22.14 17.66 54.60
C ALA A 22 -23.31 16.99 53.92
N GLN A 23 -24.47 16.96 54.59
CA GLN A 23 -25.76 16.65 53.97
C GLN A 23 -26.12 17.81 53.03
N GLY A 24 -26.25 17.49 51.73
CA GLY A 24 -26.73 18.40 50.69
C GLY A 24 -27.75 17.67 49.84
N THR A 25 -28.92 18.21 49.79
CA THR A 25 -30.15 17.83 49.12
C THR A 25 -29.95 17.42 47.66
N GLU A 26 -30.48 16.24 47.28
CA GLU A 26 -30.67 15.80 45.89
C GLU A 26 -31.57 16.79 45.15
N THR A 27 -30.98 17.59 44.28
CA THR A 27 -31.67 18.15 43.10
C THR A 27 -31.18 17.39 41.89
N GLY A 28 -32.05 16.58 41.34
CA GLY A 28 -31.78 15.79 40.13
C GLY A 28 -31.58 16.70 38.92
N ASP A 29 -30.33 17.02 38.64
CA ASP A 29 -29.93 17.52 37.32
C ASP A 29 -29.88 16.34 36.37
N LYS A 30 -30.96 16.14 35.60
CA LYS A 30 -30.92 15.43 34.35
C LYS A 30 -29.95 16.20 33.44
N LYS A 31 -28.68 15.74 33.33
CA LYS A 31 -27.85 16.09 32.19
C LYS A 31 -28.60 15.61 30.95
N GLU A 32 -29.22 16.53 30.24
CA GLU A 32 -29.51 16.35 28.83
C GLU A 32 -28.17 16.05 28.14
N GLU A 33 -27.92 14.81 27.80
CA GLU A 33 -26.92 14.45 26.80
C GLU A 33 -27.32 15.19 25.53
N ALA A 34 -26.62 16.28 25.23
CA ALA A 34 -26.76 16.98 23.97
C ALA A 34 -26.50 15.93 22.87
N LYS A 35 -27.57 15.51 22.20
CA LYS A 35 -27.50 14.60 21.05
C LYS A 35 -26.55 15.26 20.05
N LYS A 36 -25.30 14.75 19.96
CA LYS A 36 -24.32 15.21 19.00
C LYS A 36 -25.02 15.19 17.64
N ALA A 37 -25.14 16.36 16.99
CA ALA A 37 -25.77 16.45 15.69
C ALA A 37 -25.11 15.42 14.77
N ALA A 38 -25.91 14.65 14.05
CA ALA A 38 -25.38 13.66 13.12
C ALA A 38 -24.48 14.42 12.11
N GLU A 39 -23.22 14.01 12.03
CA GLU A 39 -22.31 14.56 11.03
C GLU A 39 -22.84 14.19 9.63
N GLU A 40 -22.85 15.16 8.73
CA GLU A 40 -23.20 14.92 7.33
C GLU A 40 -21.91 14.75 6.49
N PRO A 41 -21.93 13.92 5.42
CA PRO A 41 -20.80 13.77 4.52
C PRO A 41 -20.43 15.08 3.86
N LYS A 42 -19.19 15.51 3.99
CA LYS A 42 -18.68 16.71 3.30
C LYS A 42 -18.30 16.37 1.86
N VAL A 43 -18.64 17.24 0.92
CA VAL A 43 -18.34 17.11 -0.51
C VAL A 43 -17.85 18.44 -1.08
N PHE A 44 -16.76 18.39 -1.84
CA PHE A 44 -16.10 19.52 -2.48
C PHE A 44 -16.07 19.28 -3.98
N VAL A 45 -16.46 20.26 -4.79
CA VAL A 45 -16.58 20.14 -6.24
C VAL A 45 -15.82 21.25 -6.94
N LYS A 46 -14.99 20.89 -7.90
CA LYS A 46 -14.23 21.83 -8.75
C LYS A 46 -14.22 21.36 -10.21
N SER A 47 -14.21 22.31 -11.13
CA SER A 47 -14.13 22.02 -12.58
C SER A 47 -12.77 22.43 -13.13
N PHE A 48 -12.25 21.63 -14.04
CA PHE A 48 -10.95 21.80 -14.68
C PHE A 48 -11.01 21.46 -16.17
N THR A 49 -9.94 21.80 -16.86
CA THR A 49 -9.68 21.32 -18.22
C THR A 49 -8.24 20.84 -18.27
N GLY A 50 -8.01 19.68 -18.87
CA GLY A 50 -6.68 19.09 -19.09
C GLY A 50 -6.54 18.59 -20.53
N ARG A 51 -5.33 18.12 -20.86
CA ARG A 51 -5.03 17.44 -22.12
C ARG A 51 -4.44 16.08 -21.83
N PHE A 52 -5.13 15.02 -22.27
CA PHE A 52 -4.76 13.63 -21.99
C PHE A 52 -4.75 12.85 -23.31
N ASN A 53 -3.65 12.14 -23.58
CA ASN A 53 -3.47 11.38 -24.83
C ASN A 53 -3.86 12.21 -26.08
N ASP A 54 -3.45 13.49 -26.11
CA ASP A 54 -3.76 14.49 -27.15
C ASP A 54 -5.22 14.94 -27.21
N GLU A 55 -6.12 14.45 -26.36
CA GLU A 55 -7.50 14.91 -26.25
C GLU A 55 -7.63 16.03 -25.18
N ARG A 56 -8.34 17.11 -25.53
CA ARG A 56 -8.74 18.13 -24.55
C ARG A 56 -10.00 17.69 -23.83
N VAL A 57 -9.92 17.54 -22.51
CA VAL A 57 -11.00 17.06 -21.66
C VAL A 57 -11.35 18.12 -20.62
N ALA A 58 -12.60 18.60 -20.64
CA ALA A 58 -13.20 19.29 -19.50
C ALA A 58 -13.71 18.24 -18.51
N TYR A 59 -13.46 18.45 -17.23
CA TYR A 59 -13.82 17.46 -16.20
C TYR A 59 -14.13 18.11 -14.86
N THR A 60 -15.02 17.48 -14.12
CA THR A 60 -15.37 17.84 -12.75
C THR A 60 -14.69 16.90 -11.77
N VAL A 61 -14.09 17.48 -10.73
CA VAL A 61 -13.51 16.75 -9.59
C VAL A 61 -14.47 16.83 -8.42
N THR A 62 -14.85 15.68 -7.87
CA THR A 62 -15.65 15.59 -6.65
C THR A 62 -14.80 14.88 -5.59
N ALA A 63 -14.31 15.63 -4.61
CA ALA A 63 -13.63 15.11 -3.43
C ALA A 63 -14.61 15.10 -2.25
N GLY A 64 -14.76 13.97 -1.55
CA GLY A 64 -15.71 13.97 -0.44
C GLY A 64 -15.95 12.59 0.17
N GLU A 65 -16.85 12.60 1.14
CA GLU A 65 -17.20 11.43 1.95
C GLU A 65 -18.48 10.77 1.46
N THR A 66 -18.52 9.45 1.64
CA THR A 66 -19.74 8.64 1.57
C THR A 66 -19.82 7.84 2.85
N PHE A 67 -20.94 7.96 3.59
CA PHE A 67 -21.13 7.21 4.82
C PHE A 67 -21.72 5.85 4.52
N LEU A 68 -21.08 4.81 5.06
CA LEU A 68 -21.60 3.44 5.06
C LEU A 68 -22.48 3.23 6.29
N LYS A 69 -23.54 2.46 6.12
CA LYS A 69 -24.51 2.20 7.19
C LYS A 69 -24.64 0.70 7.44
N ASN A 70 -24.96 0.35 8.68
CA ASN A 70 -25.36 -1.00 9.04
C ASN A 70 -26.87 -1.24 8.72
N ASP A 71 -27.34 -2.45 8.96
CA ASP A 71 -28.75 -2.83 8.72
C ASP A 71 -29.77 -2.04 9.55
N LYS A 72 -29.32 -1.35 10.61
CA LYS A 72 -30.16 -0.47 11.43
C LYS A 72 -30.19 0.97 10.91
N GLY A 73 -29.44 1.27 9.85
CA GLY A 73 -29.31 2.62 9.30
C GLY A 73 -28.32 3.53 10.04
N GLU A 74 -27.53 2.98 10.97
CA GLU A 74 -26.51 3.71 11.72
C GLU A 74 -25.22 3.82 10.91
N ASP A 75 -24.55 5.00 10.97
CA ASP A 75 -23.31 5.25 10.27
C ASP A 75 -22.17 4.45 10.90
N THR A 76 -21.43 3.67 10.07
CA THR A 76 -20.34 2.80 10.52
C THR A 76 -18.99 3.22 9.99
N ALA A 77 -18.94 3.84 8.82
CA ALA A 77 -17.70 4.37 8.26
C ALA A 77 -17.96 5.55 7.33
N SER A 78 -16.95 6.42 7.23
CA SER A 78 -16.82 7.45 6.20
C SER A 78 -15.76 7.00 5.22
N ILE A 79 -16.15 6.78 3.95
CA ILE A 79 -15.22 6.53 2.83
C ILE A 79 -14.96 7.84 2.12
N PHE A 80 -13.71 8.29 2.12
CA PHE A 80 -13.26 9.44 1.35
C PHE A 80 -12.83 9.01 -0.05
N THR A 81 -13.24 9.78 -1.05
CA THR A 81 -12.87 9.55 -2.44
C THR A 81 -12.55 10.85 -3.17
N VAL A 82 -11.74 10.74 -4.23
CA VAL A 82 -11.56 11.78 -5.23
C VAL A 82 -11.99 11.20 -6.58
N ALA A 83 -13.10 11.71 -7.10
CA ALA A 83 -13.66 11.28 -8.37
C ALA A 83 -13.44 12.34 -9.45
N TYR A 84 -13.02 11.87 -10.63
CA TYR A 84 -12.83 12.68 -11.83
C TYR A 84 -13.81 12.22 -12.90
N THR A 85 -14.70 13.09 -13.28
CA THR A 85 -15.77 12.81 -14.27
C THR A 85 -15.63 13.74 -15.45
N LYS A 86 -15.52 13.19 -16.67
CA LYS A 86 -15.50 13.97 -17.91
C LYS A 86 -16.85 14.67 -18.08
N ASP A 87 -16.81 15.98 -18.30
CA ASP A 87 -17.99 16.80 -18.59
C ASP A 87 -18.52 16.54 -20.02
N ASP A 88 -19.72 17.02 -20.31
CA ASP A 88 -20.36 16.97 -21.63
C ASP A 88 -20.42 15.59 -22.28
N THR A 89 -20.52 14.54 -21.46
CA THR A 89 -20.69 13.17 -21.94
C THR A 89 -22.14 12.97 -22.35
N SER A 90 -22.40 12.77 -23.65
CA SER A 90 -23.76 12.61 -24.23
C SER A 90 -24.51 11.40 -23.65
N ASN A 91 -23.81 10.36 -23.19
CA ASN A 91 -24.37 9.21 -22.51
C ASN A 91 -23.42 8.71 -21.42
N ALA A 92 -23.61 9.19 -20.20
CA ALA A 92 -22.83 8.77 -19.03
C ALA A 92 -22.91 7.24 -18.77
N ALA A 93 -24.02 6.59 -19.11
CA ALA A 93 -24.20 5.16 -18.93
C ALA A 93 -23.32 4.31 -19.86
N SER A 94 -22.85 4.83 -21.00
CA SER A 94 -21.94 4.12 -21.90
C SER A 94 -20.46 4.40 -21.60
N ARG A 95 -20.16 5.45 -20.82
CA ARG A 95 -18.79 5.80 -20.47
C ARG A 95 -18.27 4.86 -19.37
N PRO A 96 -17.08 4.29 -19.53
CA PRO A 96 -16.45 3.48 -18.49
C PRO A 96 -16.23 4.25 -17.18
N ILE A 97 -16.20 3.52 -16.07
CA ILE A 97 -15.80 4.01 -14.77
C ILE A 97 -14.78 3.05 -14.14
N THR A 98 -13.67 3.59 -13.68
CA THR A 98 -12.60 2.83 -13.04
C THR A 98 -12.45 3.23 -11.57
N PHE A 99 -12.65 2.28 -10.68
CA PHE A 99 -12.42 2.43 -9.24
C PHE A 99 -10.98 2.04 -8.93
N VAL A 100 -10.26 2.90 -8.24
CA VAL A 100 -8.81 2.78 -8.05
C VAL A 100 -8.46 2.83 -6.57
N PHE A 101 -7.59 1.92 -6.12
CA PHE A 101 -7.06 1.91 -4.75
C PHE A 101 -5.67 1.30 -4.67
N ASN A 102 -4.83 1.83 -3.78
CA ASN A 102 -3.57 1.20 -3.39
C ASN A 102 -3.80 0.08 -2.37
N GLY A 103 -2.73 -0.53 -1.91
CA GLY A 103 -2.74 -1.69 -1.02
C GLY A 103 -2.36 -1.39 0.42
N GLY A 104 -1.24 -1.92 0.84
CA GLY A 104 -0.74 -1.92 2.19
C GLY A 104 -0.90 -3.30 2.85
N PRO A 105 -2.00 -3.66 3.56
CA PRO A 105 -3.17 -2.84 3.90
C PRO A 105 -2.83 -1.63 4.76
N GLY A 106 -3.61 -0.55 4.61
CA GLY A 106 -3.42 0.70 5.35
C GLY A 106 -2.89 1.87 4.51
N SER A 107 -2.72 1.71 3.17
CA SER A 107 -2.33 2.80 2.28
C SER A 107 -3.55 3.51 1.69
N ALA A 108 -3.50 4.85 1.68
CA ALA A 108 -4.39 5.68 0.88
C ALA A 108 -4.08 5.51 -0.61
N SER A 109 -4.99 5.93 -1.48
CA SER A 109 -4.89 5.73 -2.93
C SER A 109 -4.01 6.75 -3.65
N LEU A 110 -3.24 7.55 -2.92
CA LEU A 110 -2.46 8.67 -3.47
C LEU A 110 -1.41 8.25 -4.49
N TRP A 111 -0.80 7.06 -4.37
CA TRP A 111 0.27 6.61 -5.26
C TRP A 111 -0.25 6.36 -6.68
N LEU A 112 -1.39 5.67 -6.81
CA LEU A 112 -2.06 5.52 -8.09
C LEU A 112 -2.73 6.82 -8.54
N HIS A 113 -3.23 7.63 -7.60
CA HIS A 113 -3.88 8.89 -7.88
C HIS A 113 -2.90 9.91 -8.48
N MET A 114 -1.83 10.24 -7.75
CA MET A 114 -0.90 11.30 -8.13
C MET A 114 0.41 10.78 -8.76
N GLY A 115 0.53 9.48 -8.95
CA GLY A 115 1.70 8.88 -9.59
C GLY A 115 1.41 8.20 -10.92
N VAL A 116 0.17 7.75 -11.15
CA VAL A 116 -0.15 6.92 -12.31
C VAL A 116 -1.37 7.43 -13.10
N PHE A 117 -2.59 7.33 -12.53
CA PHE A 117 -3.83 7.47 -13.29
C PHE A 117 -4.46 8.86 -13.26
N GLY A 118 -4.26 9.62 -12.19
CA GLY A 118 -4.92 10.91 -12.02
C GLY A 118 -4.48 11.96 -13.04
N PRO A 119 -5.30 13.01 -13.26
CA PRO A 119 -5.02 14.08 -14.23
C PRO A 119 -3.86 15.00 -13.80
N LYS A 120 -3.44 14.92 -12.53
CA LYS A 120 -2.28 15.61 -11.98
C LYS A 120 -1.31 14.58 -11.41
N ARG A 121 -0.02 14.82 -11.59
CA ARG A 121 1.04 13.94 -11.05
C ARG A 121 2.10 14.71 -10.30
N VAL A 122 2.68 14.06 -9.31
CA VAL A 122 3.87 14.53 -8.61
C VAL A 122 5.09 14.34 -9.51
N VAL A 123 5.94 15.37 -9.61
CA VAL A 123 7.20 15.26 -10.34
C VAL A 123 8.27 14.74 -9.40
N VAL A 124 8.81 13.57 -9.73
CA VAL A 124 9.96 12.96 -9.07
C VAL A 124 11.02 12.61 -10.11
N PRO A 125 12.32 12.59 -9.75
CA PRO A 125 13.36 12.14 -10.67
C PRO A 125 13.12 10.72 -11.18
N SER A 126 13.34 10.48 -12.46
CA SER A 126 13.10 9.17 -13.09
C SER A 126 14.34 8.25 -13.07
N ASP A 127 15.45 8.71 -12.53
CA ASP A 127 16.75 8.04 -12.54
C ASP A 127 17.15 7.42 -11.18
N GLY A 128 16.21 7.32 -10.24
CA GLY A 128 16.46 6.75 -8.91
C GLY A 128 17.13 7.71 -7.92
N ARG A 129 17.22 9.01 -8.26
CA ARG A 129 17.67 10.03 -7.31
C ARG A 129 16.52 10.49 -6.41
N ASP A 130 16.88 10.89 -5.20
CA ASP A 130 15.98 11.50 -4.23
C ASP A 130 15.26 12.73 -4.81
N ALA A 131 13.99 12.91 -4.46
CA ALA A 131 13.20 14.07 -4.87
C ALA A 131 13.65 15.39 -4.21
N GLY A 132 14.53 15.31 -3.22
CA GLY A 132 15.08 16.46 -2.51
C GLY A 132 14.09 17.13 -1.56
N ALA A 133 14.34 18.41 -1.29
CA ALA A 133 13.51 19.23 -0.41
C ALA A 133 12.45 20.02 -1.19
N ALA A 134 11.37 20.40 -0.49
CA ALA A 134 10.34 21.28 -1.05
C ALA A 134 10.93 22.64 -1.54
N PRO A 135 10.29 23.30 -2.54
CA PRO A 135 8.96 23.04 -3.05
C PRO A 135 8.92 21.91 -4.07
N TYR A 136 7.91 21.02 -3.94
CA TYR A 136 7.66 19.96 -4.91
C TYR A 136 6.68 20.41 -6.00
N LEU A 137 6.86 19.90 -7.21
CA LEU A 137 6.06 20.27 -8.36
C LEU A 137 4.96 19.24 -8.61
N ILE A 138 3.74 19.75 -8.84
CA ILE A 138 2.62 19.01 -9.38
C ILE A 138 2.38 19.50 -10.81
N GLU A 139 2.34 18.61 -11.77
CA GLU A 139 2.08 18.93 -13.17
C GLU A 139 0.85 18.20 -13.73
N ASP A 140 0.40 18.59 -14.91
CA ASP A 140 -0.58 17.82 -15.66
C ASP A 140 -0.01 16.46 -16.05
N ASN A 141 -0.80 15.40 -15.88
CA ASN A 141 -0.43 14.07 -16.33
C ASN A 141 -0.98 13.80 -17.73
N PRO A 142 -0.19 13.98 -18.80
CA PRO A 142 -0.68 13.80 -20.16
C PRO A 142 -1.05 12.35 -20.49
N LEU A 143 -0.61 11.39 -19.65
CA LEU A 143 -0.88 9.95 -19.78
C LEU A 143 -2.03 9.48 -18.87
N SER A 144 -2.77 10.40 -18.25
CA SER A 144 -3.99 10.04 -17.51
C SER A 144 -5.00 9.42 -18.46
N ILE A 145 -5.64 8.36 -18.03
CA ILE A 145 -6.69 7.65 -18.81
C ILE A 145 -8.07 8.30 -18.67
N LEU A 146 -8.14 9.55 -18.21
CA LEU A 146 -9.40 10.30 -18.06
C LEU A 146 -10.07 10.61 -19.42
N ASP A 147 -9.37 10.51 -20.52
CA ASP A 147 -9.93 10.57 -21.87
C ASP A 147 -10.92 9.41 -22.13
N VAL A 148 -10.63 8.19 -21.67
CA VAL A 148 -11.42 6.98 -21.97
C VAL A 148 -12.30 6.47 -20.83
N THR A 149 -12.03 6.83 -19.57
CA THR A 149 -12.79 6.37 -18.38
C THR A 149 -12.90 7.47 -17.34
N ASP A 150 -13.99 7.48 -16.58
CA ASP A 150 -14.03 8.24 -15.32
C ASP A 150 -13.22 7.52 -14.26
N LEU A 151 -12.62 8.26 -13.33
CA LEU A 151 -11.73 7.72 -12.30
C LEU A 151 -12.29 8.00 -10.92
N VAL A 152 -12.31 7.00 -10.04
CA VAL A 152 -12.71 7.14 -8.64
C VAL A 152 -11.63 6.55 -7.75
N PHE A 153 -10.82 7.41 -7.14
CA PHE A 153 -9.79 7.01 -6.16
C PHE A 153 -10.43 6.85 -4.80
N ILE A 154 -10.30 5.67 -4.22
CA ILE A 154 -10.95 5.28 -2.96
C ILE A 154 -9.89 5.15 -1.88
N ASP A 155 -10.02 5.88 -0.79
CA ASP A 155 -9.25 5.63 0.42
C ASP A 155 -9.99 4.61 1.28
N PRO A 156 -9.49 3.37 1.45
CA PRO A 156 -10.13 2.38 2.32
C PRO A 156 -10.24 2.85 3.78
N VAL A 157 -11.13 2.23 4.56
CA VAL A 157 -11.37 2.63 5.96
C VAL A 157 -10.08 2.57 6.79
N GLY A 158 -9.76 3.67 7.45
CA GLY A 158 -8.53 3.86 8.22
C GLY A 158 -7.40 4.54 7.45
N THR A 159 -7.59 4.85 6.17
CA THR A 159 -6.60 5.54 5.31
C THR A 159 -7.11 6.89 4.83
N GLY A 160 -6.23 7.72 4.29
CA GLY A 160 -6.59 9.04 3.80
C GLY A 160 -7.41 9.83 4.80
N TYR A 161 -8.58 10.31 4.38
CA TYR A 161 -9.57 10.89 5.28
C TYR A 161 -10.67 9.90 5.72
N SER A 162 -10.64 8.64 5.29
CA SER A 162 -11.62 7.63 5.67
C SER A 162 -11.46 7.18 7.12
N ARG A 163 -12.57 7.08 7.85
CA ARG A 163 -12.60 6.73 9.30
C ARG A 163 -13.78 5.80 9.60
N THR A 164 -13.66 5.06 10.68
CA THR A 164 -14.82 4.45 11.34
C THR A 164 -15.72 5.51 11.95
N LEU A 165 -17.01 5.27 12.02
CA LEU A 165 -18.02 6.15 12.61
C LEU A 165 -18.86 5.39 13.63
N GLY A 166 -19.52 6.15 14.50
CA GLY A 166 -20.40 5.58 15.53
C GLY A 166 -19.66 4.64 16.47
N GLU A 167 -20.24 3.45 16.66
CA GLU A 167 -19.68 2.39 17.52
C GLU A 167 -18.79 1.40 16.76
N ALA A 168 -18.63 1.58 15.45
CA ALA A 168 -17.84 0.68 14.63
C ALA A 168 -16.33 0.85 14.90
N GLU A 169 -15.62 -0.27 14.91
CA GLU A 169 -14.19 -0.33 15.18
C GLU A 169 -13.40 -0.78 13.94
N GLY A 170 -12.08 -0.62 13.98
CA GLY A 170 -11.19 -1.06 12.88
C GLY A 170 -11.38 -2.52 12.48
N LYS A 171 -11.59 -3.42 13.45
CA LYS A 171 -11.82 -4.86 13.21
C LYS A 171 -13.02 -5.16 12.30
N ASP A 172 -13.99 -4.25 12.21
CA ASP A 172 -15.18 -4.41 11.36
C ASP A 172 -14.86 -4.14 9.88
N PHE A 173 -13.65 -3.62 9.58
CA PHE A 173 -13.17 -3.26 8.24
C PHE A 173 -11.80 -3.83 7.89
N TRP A 174 -10.99 -4.24 8.88
CA TRP A 174 -9.61 -4.65 8.68
C TRP A 174 -9.48 -6.17 8.59
N GLY A 175 -9.85 -6.69 7.48
CA GLY A 175 -9.77 -8.08 7.08
C GLY A 175 -10.08 -8.19 5.60
N LEU A 176 -9.70 -9.30 4.96
CA LEU A 176 -9.85 -9.44 3.51
C LEU A 176 -11.31 -9.31 3.07
N ARG A 177 -12.23 -9.93 3.79
CA ARG A 177 -13.67 -9.90 3.47
C ARG A 177 -14.33 -8.60 3.90
N GLU A 178 -14.02 -8.12 5.09
CA GLU A 178 -14.56 -6.89 5.67
C GLU A 178 -14.20 -5.68 4.81
N ASP A 179 -12.94 -5.60 4.39
CA ASP A 179 -12.41 -4.56 3.51
C ASP A 179 -13.11 -4.59 2.15
N ALA A 180 -13.12 -5.74 1.47
CA ALA A 180 -13.80 -5.89 0.18
C ALA A 180 -15.31 -5.60 0.26
N LYS A 181 -15.98 -6.00 1.36
CA LYS A 181 -17.39 -5.72 1.60
C LYS A 181 -17.65 -4.21 1.72
N SER A 182 -16.80 -3.49 2.45
CA SER A 182 -16.92 -2.04 2.61
C SER A 182 -16.77 -1.30 1.27
N ILE A 183 -15.79 -1.71 0.44
CA ILE A 183 -15.59 -1.15 -0.90
C ILE A 183 -16.77 -1.52 -1.84
N ALA A 184 -17.27 -2.75 -1.78
CA ALA A 184 -18.43 -3.16 -2.56
C ALA A 184 -19.67 -2.33 -2.24
N GLU A 185 -19.91 -2.05 -0.96
CA GLU A 185 -21.02 -1.22 -0.52
C GLU A 185 -20.85 0.23 -0.98
N PHE A 186 -19.63 0.80 -0.82
CA PHE A 186 -19.32 2.11 -1.37
C PHE A 186 -19.61 2.17 -2.89
N MET A 187 -19.17 1.17 -3.66
CA MET A 187 -19.38 1.15 -5.11
C MET A 187 -20.89 1.13 -5.45
N ARG A 188 -21.71 0.36 -4.75
CA ARG A 188 -23.18 0.35 -4.97
C ARG A 188 -23.79 1.72 -4.70
N LEU A 189 -23.43 2.36 -3.57
CA LEU A 189 -23.87 3.71 -3.23
C LEU A 189 -23.45 4.73 -4.29
N TYR A 190 -22.18 4.66 -4.73
CA TYR A 190 -21.66 5.55 -5.75
C TYR A 190 -22.40 5.38 -7.10
N LEU A 191 -22.58 4.14 -7.55
CA LEU A 191 -23.30 3.84 -8.81
C LEU A 191 -24.75 4.28 -8.75
N THR A 192 -25.40 4.14 -7.61
CA THR A 192 -26.79 4.58 -7.39
C THR A 192 -26.89 6.12 -7.42
N LYS A 193 -26.06 6.79 -6.62
CA LYS A 193 -26.05 8.26 -6.49
C LYS A 193 -25.78 8.95 -7.82
N ASN A 194 -24.89 8.37 -8.64
CA ASN A 194 -24.44 8.98 -9.89
C ASN A 194 -25.11 8.40 -11.15
N GLY A 195 -26.09 7.49 -11.01
CA GLY A 195 -26.80 6.90 -12.15
C GLY A 195 -25.93 6.05 -13.08
N ARG A 196 -24.90 5.37 -12.53
CA ARG A 196 -23.84 4.70 -13.30
C ARG A 196 -23.97 3.16 -13.31
N TRP A 197 -25.13 2.62 -12.95
CA TRP A 197 -25.36 1.17 -12.91
C TRP A 197 -25.11 0.46 -14.24
N ASN A 198 -25.39 1.10 -15.35
CA ASN A 198 -25.22 0.52 -16.70
C ASN A 198 -23.85 0.84 -17.34
N SER A 199 -23.00 1.62 -16.68
CA SER A 199 -21.65 1.91 -17.17
C SER A 199 -20.78 0.66 -17.18
N PRO A 200 -19.84 0.50 -18.16
CA PRO A 200 -18.75 -0.46 -18.04
C PRO A 200 -17.91 -0.12 -16.80
N LYS A 201 -17.62 -1.12 -15.97
CA LYS A 201 -16.96 -0.95 -14.66
C LYS A 201 -15.65 -1.69 -14.62
N TYR A 202 -14.61 -0.98 -14.16
CA TYR A 202 -13.26 -1.51 -13.98
C TYR A 202 -12.80 -1.25 -12.54
N VAL A 203 -11.91 -2.10 -12.07
CA VAL A 203 -11.23 -1.95 -10.79
C VAL A 203 -9.73 -1.99 -11.03
N ALA A 204 -8.99 -1.06 -10.48
CA ALA A 204 -7.53 -1.03 -10.50
C ALA A 204 -6.99 -1.09 -9.08
N GLY A 205 -6.18 -2.11 -8.77
CA GLY A 205 -5.53 -2.31 -7.49
C GLY A 205 -4.02 -2.45 -7.61
N GLU A 206 -3.30 -1.93 -6.62
CA GLU A 206 -1.85 -2.09 -6.53
C GLU A 206 -1.49 -2.81 -5.24
N SER A 207 -0.46 -3.72 -5.29
CA SER A 207 0.04 -4.48 -4.16
C SER A 207 -1.07 -5.29 -3.46
N TYR A 208 -1.28 -5.17 -2.14
CA TYR A 208 -2.44 -5.75 -1.45
C TYR A 208 -3.79 -5.33 -2.09
N GLY A 209 -3.84 -4.17 -2.76
CA GLY A 209 -5.02 -3.76 -3.53
C GLY A 209 -5.43 -4.76 -4.61
N THR A 210 -4.52 -5.59 -5.12
CA THR A 210 -4.86 -6.68 -6.06
C THR A 210 -5.55 -7.85 -5.36
N THR A 211 -5.13 -8.17 -4.14
CA THR A 211 -5.81 -9.14 -3.25
C THR A 211 -7.21 -8.65 -2.90
N ARG A 212 -7.34 -7.36 -2.53
CA ARG A 212 -8.64 -6.68 -2.34
C ARG A 212 -9.50 -6.78 -3.60
N ALA A 213 -8.94 -6.48 -4.77
CA ALA A 213 -9.67 -6.52 -6.03
C ALA A 213 -10.22 -7.93 -6.34
N ALA A 214 -9.43 -8.98 -6.10
CA ALA A 214 -9.86 -10.36 -6.28
C ALA A 214 -11.04 -10.72 -5.33
N GLN A 215 -10.95 -10.38 -4.06
CA GLN A 215 -12.05 -10.59 -3.12
C GLN A 215 -13.27 -9.71 -3.43
N LEU A 216 -13.04 -8.48 -3.90
CA LEU A 216 -14.10 -7.56 -4.31
C LEU A 216 -14.92 -8.12 -5.48
N VAL A 217 -14.28 -8.77 -6.46
CA VAL A 217 -14.98 -9.48 -7.55
C VAL A 217 -15.94 -10.51 -6.96
N ASN A 218 -15.48 -11.29 -5.98
CA ASN A 218 -16.33 -12.29 -5.31
C ASN A 218 -17.51 -11.62 -4.57
N GLU A 219 -17.29 -10.53 -3.83
CA GLU A 219 -18.35 -9.80 -3.12
C GLU A 219 -19.36 -9.14 -4.08
N LEU A 220 -18.90 -8.59 -5.19
CA LEU A 220 -19.76 -7.92 -6.18
C LEU A 220 -20.60 -8.91 -7.00
N GLN A 221 -20.12 -10.15 -7.18
CA GLN A 221 -20.84 -11.19 -7.93
C GLN A 221 -21.82 -12.01 -7.09
N ARG A 222 -21.88 -11.78 -5.77
CA ARG A 222 -22.82 -12.49 -4.90
C ARG A 222 -24.27 -12.28 -5.34
N THR A 223 -25.06 -13.32 -5.17
CA THR A 223 -26.42 -13.48 -5.68
C THR A 223 -27.32 -12.27 -5.39
N PHE A 224 -27.99 -11.76 -6.42
CA PHE A 224 -28.98 -10.67 -6.40
C PHE A 224 -28.50 -9.27 -5.97
N THR A 225 -27.22 -9.09 -5.66
CA THR A 225 -26.63 -7.76 -5.39
C THR A 225 -25.57 -7.39 -6.43
N GLY A 226 -25.49 -8.17 -7.51
CA GLY A 226 -24.37 -8.22 -8.42
C GLY A 226 -24.09 -6.92 -9.15
N VAL A 227 -22.84 -6.45 -9.00
CA VAL A 227 -22.22 -5.46 -9.87
C VAL A 227 -21.26 -6.22 -10.78
N ALA A 228 -21.59 -6.34 -12.07
CA ALA A 228 -20.68 -6.95 -13.03
C ALA A 228 -19.52 -6.02 -13.34
N LEU A 229 -18.29 -6.52 -13.25
CA LEU A 229 -17.09 -5.82 -13.68
C LEU A 229 -16.72 -6.24 -15.11
N ASN A 230 -16.27 -5.27 -15.90
CA ASN A 230 -15.76 -5.48 -17.26
C ASN A 230 -14.28 -5.85 -17.27
N GLY A 231 -13.53 -5.47 -16.23
CA GLY A 231 -12.12 -5.82 -16.10
C GLY A 231 -11.54 -5.46 -14.74
N VAL A 232 -10.40 -6.10 -14.45
CA VAL A 232 -9.57 -5.83 -13.28
C VAL A 232 -8.15 -5.54 -13.74
N ILE A 233 -7.57 -4.42 -13.28
CA ILE A 233 -6.20 -4.00 -13.54
C ILE A 233 -5.40 -4.30 -12.28
N MET A 234 -4.41 -5.18 -12.39
CA MET A 234 -3.57 -5.61 -11.27
C MET A 234 -2.15 -5.08 -11.45
N ILE A 235 -1.71 -4.24 -10.52
CA ILE A 235 -0.38 -3.62 -10.53
C ILE A 235 0.41 -4.21 -9.36
N SER A 236 1.59 -4.80 -9.64
CA SER A 236 2.42 -5.49 -8.63
C SER A 236 1.60 -6.51 -7.83
N ALA A 237 0.99 -7.47 -8.54
CA ALA A 237 -0.03 -8.38 -8.02
C ALA A 237 0.47 -9.26 -6.87
N VAL A 238 -0.33 -9.33 -5.79
CA VAL A 238 -0.17 -10.27 -4.67
C VAL A 238 -1.43 -11.11 -4.56
N LEU A 239 -1.45 -12.26 -5.22
CA LEU A 239 -2.57 -13.21 -5.23
C LEU A 239 -2.21 -14.53 -4.57
N ASP A 240 -0.93 -14.88 -4.52
CA ASP A 240 -0.39 -16.00 -3.79
C ASP A 240 0.68 -15.50 -2.81
N PHE A 241 0.35 -15.48 -1.52
CA PHE A 241 1.26 -15.02 -0.47
C PHE A 241 2.49 -15.90 -0.33
N HIS A 242 2.41 -17.19 -0.69
CA HIS A 242 3.59 -18.07 -0.66
C HIS A 242 4.67 -17.63 -1.65
N ALA A 243 4.30 -16.97 -2.75
CA ALA A 243 5.25 -16.45 -3.72
C ALA A 243 6.07 -15.24 -3.19
N ALA A 244 5.62 -14.61 -2.09
CA ALA A 244 6.25 -13.42 -1.50
C ALA A 244 6.76 -13.66 -0.06
N GLU A 245 6.46 -14.80 0.57
CA GLU A 245 6.80 -15.07 1.96
C GLU A 245 8.12 -15.83 2.09
N PHE A 246 9.21 -15.14 2.47
CA PHE A 246 10.54 -15.72 2.70
C PHE A 246 10.59 -16.47 4.04
N ALA A 247 9.80 -17.55 4.14
CA ALA A 247 9.69 -18.38 5.34
C ALA A 247 10.54 -19.65 5.28
N MET A 248 10.81 -20.22 6.47
CA MET A 248 11.46 -21.53 6.57
C MET A 248 10.58 -22.60 5.89
N GLY A 249 11.18 -23.43 5.03
CA GLY A 249 10.47 -24.46 4.28
C GLY A 249 9.86 -23.98 2.96
N ASN A 250 9.63 -22.69 2.78
CA ASN A 250 9.20 -22.13 1.52
C ASN A 250 10.41 -21.85 0.61
N SER A 251 10.43 -22.38 -0.59
CA SER A 251 11.49 -22.15 -1.57
C SER A 251 11.08 -21.26 -2.74
N LEU A 252 9.78 -21.06 -2.93
CA LEU A 252 9.23 -20.36 -4.08
C LEU A 252 9.72 -18.91 -4.21
N PRO A 253 9.71 -18.06 -3.15
CA PRO A 253 10.12 -16.66 -3.29
C PRO A 253 11.61 -16.53 -3.67
N TYR A 254 12.47 -17.42 -3.21
CA TYR A 254 13.91 -17.39 -3.58
C TYR A 254 14.13 -17.66 -5.06
N VAL A 255 13.33 -18.55 -5.66
CA VAL A 255 13.39 -18.86 -7.09
C VAL A 255 12.82 -17.71 -7.92
N SER A 256 11.65 -17.19 -7.51
CA SER A 256 10.93 -16.17 -8.27
C SER A 256 11.61 -14.80 -8.27
N VAL A 257 12.31 -14.43 -7.19
CA VAL A 257 12.96 -13.10 -7.06
C VAL A 257 14.34 -13.03 -7.72
N LEU A 258 15.00 -14.17 -7.97
CA LEU A 258 16.38 -14.20 -8.44
C LEU A 258 16.63 -13.37 -9.72
N PRO A 259 15.75 -13.36 -10.74
CA PRO A 259 15.92 -12.49 -11.90
C PRO A 259 15.93 -11.00 -11.54
N THR A 260 15.16 -10.59 -10.52
CA THR A 260 15.14 -9.21 -10.03
C THR A 260 16.45 -8.87 -9.30
N TYR A 261 16.97 -9.79 -8.48
CA TYR A 261 18.29 -9.60 -7.86
C TYR A 261 19.39 -9.44 -8.90
N ALA A 262 19.34 -10.23 -9.96
CA ALA A 262 20.31 -10.13 -11.07
C ALA A 262 20.23 -8.76 -11.76
N ALA A 263 19.03 -8.26 -12.03
CA ALA A 263 18.84 -6.95 -12.62
C ALA A 263 19.37 -5.83 -11.70
N THR A 264 19.10 -5.92 -10.40
CA THR A 264 19.56 -4.96 -9.40
C THR A 264 21.09 -4.97 -9.28
N ALA A 265 21.68 -6.15 -9.15
CA ALA A 265 23.15 -6.29 -9.10
C ALA A 265 23.83 -5.76 -10.36
N TRP A 266 23.23 -6.03 -11.52
CA TRP A 266 23.71 -5.50 -12.81
C TRP A 266 23.67 -3.96 -12.84
N TYR A 267 22.55 -3.37 -12.41
CA TYR A 267 22.38 -1.91 -12.40
C TYR A 267 23.44 -1.20 -11.52
N HIS A 268 23.75 -1.78 -10.36
CA HIS A 268 24.70 -1.20 -9.41
C HIS A 268 26.16 -1.61 -9.64
N ASP A 269 26.50 -2.19 -10.80
CA ASP A 269 27.85 -2.64 -11.10
C ASP A 269 28.45 -3.59 -10.04
N ALA A 270 27.58 -4.44 -9.46
CA ALA A 270 27.97 -5.43 -8.46
C ALA A 270 28.24 -6.82 -9.05
N VAL A 271 27.97 -7.01 -10.35
CA VAL A 271 28.21 -8.27 -11.07
C VAL A 271 29.65 -8.30 -11.59
N PRO A 272 30.49 -9.30 -11.21
CA PRO A 272 31.77 -9.50 -11.83
C PRO A 272 31.61 -9.77 -13.35
N ASP A 273 32.53 -9.24 -14.17
CA ASP A 273 32.49 -9.40 -15.62
C ASP A 273 31.09 -9.07 -16.20
N LYS A 274 30.57 -7.90 -15.81
CA LYS A 274 29.22 -7.43 -16.12
C LYS A 274 28.87 -7.64 -17.60
N PRO A 275 27.84 -8.45 -17.92
CA PRO A 275 27.39 -8.63 -19.29
C PRO A 275 26.86 -7.33 -19.92
N GLU A 276 27.04 -7.15 -21.23
CA GLU A 276 26.56 -5.94 -21.93
C GLU A 276 25.02 -5.87 -21.95
N SER A 277 24.34 -7.03 -22.10
CA SER A 277 22.88 -7.10 -22.18
C SER A 277 22.26 -7.42 -20.84
N LEU A 278 21.54 -6.44 -20.26
CA LEU A 278 20.70 -6.65 -19.09
C LEU A 278 19.63 -7.74 -19.33
N GLU A 279 18.94 -7.67 -20.46
CA GLU A 279 17.88 -8.63 -20.80
C GLU A 279 18.43 -10.04 -20.90
N GLY A 280 19.58 -10.22 -21.57
CA GLY A 280 20.28 -11.50 -21.66
C GLY A 280 20.62 -12.06 -20.29
N PHE A 281 21.21 -11.23 -19.43
CA PHE A 281 21.62 -11.63 -18.08
C PHE A 281 20.43 -12.01 -17.18
N VAL A 282 19.34 -11.24 -17.22
CA VAL A 282 18.10 -11.55 -16.49
C VAL A 282 17.46 -12.84 -17.00
N ASN A 283 17.50 -13.11 -18.31
CA ASN A 283 17.01 -14.36 -18.87
C ASN A 283 17.85 -15.58 -18.45
N GLU A 284 19.18 -15.44 -18.41
CA GLU A 284 20.06 -16.48 -17.85
C GLU A 284 19.72 -16.78 -16.39
N ALA A 285 19.57 -15.73 -15.57
CA ALA A 285 19.19 -15.87 -14.15
C ALA A 285 17.82 -16.57 -14.00
N ARG A 286 16.86 -16.26 -14.87
CA ARG A 286 15.54 -16.91 -14.88
C ARG A 286 15.66 -18.40 -15.24
N GLN A 287 16.43 -18.75 -16.24
CA GLN A 287 16.63 -20.15 -16.62
C GLN A 287 17.33 -20.92 -15.50
N PHE A 288 18.38 -20.36 -14.91
CA PHE A 288 19.05 -20.95 -13.75
C PHE A 288 18.09 -21.12 -12.57
N ALA A 289 17.29 -20.11 -12.26
CA ALA A 289 16.31 -20.16 -11.17
C ALA A 289 15.32 -21.32 -11.33
N LEU A 290 14.78 -21.49 -12.52
CA LEU A 290 13.75 -22.49 -12.80
C LEU A 290 14.31 -23.92 -12.94
N ASN A 291 15.50 -24.11 -13.50
CA ASN A 291 15.99 -25.43 -13.88
C ASN A 291 17.00 -26.02 -12.90
N GLU A 292 17.85 -25.21 -12.26
CA GLU A 292 18.94 -25.65 -11.43
C GLU A 292 18.71 -25.28 -9.95
N TYR A 293 18.45 -24.00 -9.67
CA TYR A 293 18.30 -23.51 -8.31
C TYR A 293 17.07 -24.08 -7.60
N SER A 294 15.93 -24.16 -8.31
CA SER A 294 14.71 -24.78 -7.77
C SER A 294 14.94 -26.25 -7.38
N VAL A 295 15.62 -26.99 -8.23
CA VAL A 295 15.99 -28.41 -7.99
C VAL A 295 16.95 -28.52 -6.80
N ALA A 296 17.94 -27.63 -6.70
CA ALA A 296 18.87 -27.60 -5.60
C ALA A 296 18.16 -27.34 -4.24
N LEU A 297 17.23 -26.38 -4.21
CA LEU A 297 16.43 -26.11 -3.02
C LEU A 297 15.54 -27.30 -2.60
N LEU A 298 14.99 -28.04 -3.58
CA LEU A 298 14.21 -29.26 -3.32
C LEU A 298 15.07 -30.43 -2.83
N LYS A 299 16.29 -30.58 -3.35
CA LYS A 299 17.25 -31.58 -2.86
C LYS A 299 17.66 -31.31 -1.40
N GLY A 300 17.81 -30.04 -1.01
CA GLY A 300 18.15 -29.62 0.35
C GLY A 300 19.43 -30.31 0.85
N SER A 301 19.33 -31.06 1.95
CA SER A 301 20.47 -31.80 2.52
C SER A 301 21.02 -32.98 1.67
N ARG A 302 20.33 -33.32 0.58
CA ARG A 302 20.81 -34.36 -0.36
C ARG A 302 21.72 -33.79 -1.46
N LEU A 303 21.97 -32.47 -1.51
CA LEU A 303 22.99 -31.93 -2.38
C LEU A 303 24.36 -32.45 -1.99
N SER A 304 25.13 -32.93 -2.98
CA SER A 304 26.56 -33.19 -2.77
C SER A 304 27.31 -31.87 -2.53
N ALA A 305 28.49 -31.96 -1.94
CA ALA A 305 29.32 -30.75 -1.74
C ALA A 305 29.66 -30.06 -3.08
N GLU A 306 29.90 -30.81 -4.14
CA GLU A 306 30.20 -30.27 -5.47
C GLU A 306 29.01 -29.58 -6.09
N GLU A 307 27.81 -30.21 -6.05
CA GLU A 307 26.57 -29.58 -6.50
C GLU A 307 26.31 -28.28 -5.77
N ARG A 308 26.46 -28.30 -4.43
CA ARG A 308 26.27 -27.13 -3.59
C ARG A 308 27.19 -25.98 -3.98
N GLU A 309 28.49 -26.25 -4.18
CA GLU A 309 29.46 -25.23 -4.57
C GLU A 309 29.18 -24.67 -5.97
N THR A 310 28.65 -25.49 -6.88
CA THR A 310 28.22 -25.01 -8.20
C THR A 310 27.06 -24.03 -8.08
N ILE A 311 26.06 -24.33 -7.25
CA ILE A 311 24.94 -23.42 -7.01
C ILE A 311 25.41 -22.14 -6.28
N VAL A 312 26.35 -22.24 -5.34
CA VAL A 312 26.95 -21.08 -4.64
C VAL A 312 27.56 -20.10 -5.66
N ARG A 313 28.40 -20.61 -6.59
CA ARG A 313 29.06 -19.75 -7.60
C ARG A 313 28.05 -19.08 -8.52
N GLN A 314 27.02 -19.80 -8.96
CA GLN A 314 25.98 -19.25 -9.84
C GLN A 314 25.14 -18.19 -9.10
N LEU A 315 24.75 -18.44 -7.87
CA LEU A 315 24.03 -17.44 -7.07
C LEU A 315 24.89 -16.20 -6.82
N ALA A 316 26.16 -16.37 -6.48
CA ALA A 316 27.08 -15.23 -6.32
C ALA A 316 27.21 -14.41 -7.59
N ARG A 317 27.34 -15.08 -8.76
CA ARG A 317 27.39 -14.41 -10.07
C ARG A 317 26.12 -13.60 -10.34
N PHE A 318 24.94 -14.17 -10.13
CA PHE A 318 23.68 -13.47 -10.43
C PHE A 318 23.32 -12.39 -9.42
N THR A 319 23.63 -12.62 -8.15
CA THR A 319 23.23 -11.68 -7.07
C THR A 319 24.28 -10.60 -6.79
N GLY A 320 25.51 -10.72 -7.29
CA GLY A 320 26.61 -9.83 -6.91
C GLY A 320 27.11 -10.01 -5.48
N LEU A 321 26.58 -10.99 -4.74
CA LEU A 321 26.98 -11.28 -3.36
C LEU A 321 28.19 -12.20 -3.32
N SER A 322 28.98 -12.13 -2.24
CA SER A 322 30.10 -13.05 -2.06
C SER A 322 29.63 -14.50 -1.91
N GLU A 323 30.43 -15.44 -2.42
CA GLU A 323 30.16 -16.87 -2.23
C GLU A 323 30.07 -17.25 -0.76
N THR A 324 30.89 -16.59 0.09
CA THR A 324 30.84 -16.81 1.55
C THR A 324 29.47 -16.45 2.11
N TYR A 325 28.90 -15.30 1.72
CA TYR A 325 27.57 -14.89 2.18
C TYR A 325 26.48 -15.84 1.69
N VAL A 326 26.54 -16.26 0.43
CA VAL A 326 25.60 -17.25 -0.16
C VAL A 326 25.67 -18.58 0.60
N ARG A 327 26.87 -19.06 1.00
CA ARG A 327 27.01 -20.26 1.84
C ARG A 327 26.38 -20.06 3.22
N GLN A 328 26.63 -18.90 3.86
CA GLN A 328 26.12 -18.56 5.19
C GLN A 328 24.59 -18.47 5.23
N THR A 329 23.96 -18.00 4.16
CA THR A 329 22.50 -17.96 4.03
C THR A 329 21.88 -19.30 3.65
N ASN A 330 22.69 -20.36 3.54
CA ASN A 330 22.24 -21.69 3.11
C ASN A 330 21.54 -21.67 1.75
N LEU A 331 22.08 -20.93 0.79
CA LEU A 331 21.57 -20.71 -0.57
C LEU A 331 20.25 -19.91 -0.62
N LYS A 332 19.74 -19.39 0.50
CA LYS A 332 18.45 -18.73 0.62
C LYS A 332 18.65 -17.28 1.09
N VAL A 333 18.87 -16.38 0.13
CA VAL A 333 19.00 -14.95 0.40
C VAL A 333 17.61 -14.31 0.35
N GLY A 334 17.06 -13.91 1.49
CA GLY A 334 15.79 -13.18 1.56
C GLY A 334 15.94 -11.74 1.05
N ASP A 335 14.82 -11.13 0.69
CA ASP A 335 14.76 -9.80 0.08
C ASP A 335 15.41 -8.70 0.93
N PHE A 336 15.04 -8.58 2.22
CA PHE A 336 15.65 -7.61 3.14
C PHE A 336 17.16 -7.81 3.28
N ARG A 337 17.61 -9.07 3.33
CA ARG A 337 19.03 -9.41 3.39
C ARG A 337 19.76 -9.01 2.13
N PHE A 338 19.15 -9.25 0.96
CA PHE A 338 19.72 -8.84 -0.32
C PHE A 338 19.87 -7.32 -0.39
N MET A 339 18.81 -6.57 -0.06
CA MET A 339 18.80 -5.11 -0.09
C MET A 339 19.85 -4.50 0.85
N LYS A 340 20.07 -5.09 2.03
CA LYS A 340 21.08 -4.65 2.99
C LYS A 340 22.50 -5.06 2.57
N GLN A 341 22.67 -6.24 1.92
CA GLN A 341 23.97 -6.83 1.67
C GLN A 341 24.63 -6.36 0.36
N LEU A 342 23.85 -6.07 -0.68
CA LEU A 342 24.37 -5.86 -2.04
C LEU A 342 25.45 -4.78 -2.12
N LEU A 343 25.23 -3.64 -1.47
CA LEU A 343 26.14 -2.50 -1.49
C LEU A 343 26.77 -2.20 -0.12
N ARG A 344 26.78 -3.17 0.79
CA ARG A 344 27.28 -3.01 2.16
C ARG A 344 28.72 -2.51 2.23
N ASP A 345 29.57 -2.98 1.34
CA ASP A 345 30.98 -2.56 1.22
C ASP A 345 31.14 -1.10 0.74
N ARG A 346 30.06 -0.50 0.24
CA ARG A 346 29.98 0.91 -0.14
C ARG A 346 29.26 1.76 0.91
N GLY A 347 28.86 1.18 2.06
CA GLY A 347 28.05 1.83 3.09
C GLY A 347 26.63 2.16 2.65
N LEU A 348 26.08 1.41 1.71
CA LEU A 348 24.76 1.69 1.10
C LEU A 348 23.82 0.50 1.18
N THR A 349 22.52 0.80 1.20
CA THR A 349 21.41 -0.14 0.97
C THR A 349 20.69 0.20 -0.32
N VAL A 350 19.94 -0.76 -0.88
CA VAL A 350 19.12 -0.53 -2.08
C VAL A 350 17.63 -0.47 -1.73
N GLY A 351 16.87 0.30 -2.51
CA GLY A 351 15.45 0.50 -2.29
C GLY A 351 14.61 -0.76 -2.55
N ARG A 352 13.51 -0.89 -1.81
CA ARG A 352 12.58 -2.03 -1.89
C ARG A 352 11.60 -1.90 -3.06
N PHE A 353 11.02 -0.72 -3.28
CA PHE A 353 10.06 -0.48 -4.36
C PHE A 353 10.75 -0.20 -5.69
N ASP A 354 11.86 0.49 -5.65
CA ASP A 354 12.74 0.74 -6.78
C ASP A 354 14.19 0.57 -6.33
N SER A 355 14.79 -0.54 -6.71
CA SER A 355 16.14 -0.91 -6.30
C SER A 355 17.25 -0.05 -6.93
N ARG A 356 16.92 0.92 -7.78
CA ARG A 356 17.87 1.94 -8.28
C ARG A 356 18.19 2.98 -7.21
N TYR A 357 17.24 3.24 -6.28
CA TYR A 357 17.51 4.11 -5.15
C TYR A 357 18.50 3.47 -4.19
N THR A 358 19.37 4.29 -3.62
CA THR A 358 20.31 3.90 -2.57
C THR A 358 20.12 4.78 -1.34
N GLY A 359 20.42 4.25 -0.17
CA GLY A 359 20.35 4.95 1.10
C GLY A 359 21.41 4.50 2.07
N GLU A 360 21.59 5.26 3.12
CA GLU A 360 22.51 4.97 4.23
C GLU A 360 21.71 4.55 5.45
N ASP A 361 22.18 3.54 6.16
CA ASP A 361 21.67 3.12 7.47
C ASP A 361 22.52 3.69 8.59
N PHE A 362 22.02 3.56 9.84
CA PHE A 362 22.78 3.95 11.02
C PHE A 362 24.12 3.22 11.13
N ASP A 363 24.13 1.92 10.79
CA ASP A 363 25.32 1.09 10.65
C ASP A 363 25.18 0.03 9.55
N ASP A 364 26.30 -0.56 9.14
CA ASP A 364 26.31 -1.56 8.08
C ASP A 364 26.18 -3.00 8.58
N ALA A 365 26.14 -3.24 9.90
CA ALA A 365 26.24 -4.58 10.49
C ALA A 365 24.92 -5.37 10.46
N GLY A 366 23.77 -4.72 10.43
CA GLY A 366 22.45 -5.34 10.51
C GLY A 366 22.12 -6.27 9.35
N GLU A 367 21.09 -7.08 9.51
CA GLU A 367 20.52 -7.98 8.49
C GLU A 367 19.37 -7.32 7.70
N HIS A 368 18.87 -6.19 8.20
CA HIS A 368 17.81 -5.40 7.60
C HIS A 368 18.23 -3.95 7.48
N PHE A 369 17.71 -3.25 6.50
CA PHE A 369 17.86 -1.81 6.42
C PHE A 369 16.95 -1.10 7.43
N ASP A 370 17.36 0.06 7.92
CA ASP A 370 16.58 0.86 8.87
C ASP A 370 15.38 1.52 8.21
N ASN A 371 15.57 2.02 6.98
CA ASN A 371 14.53 2.68 6.19
C ASN A 371 14.67 2.31 4.71
N ASP A 372 13.54 2.16 4.03
CA ASP A 372 13.53 1.89 2.59
C ASP A 372 13.97 3.14 1.79
N ALA A 373 15.11 3.04 1.12
CA ALA A 373 15.69 4.13 0.34
C ALA A 373 14.74 4.65 -0.75
N SER A 374 13.97 3.77 -1.40
CA SER A 374 13.02 4.17 -2.43
C SER A 374 11.78 4.87 -1.86
N ALA A 375 11.38 4.53 -0.63
CA ALA A 375 10.25 5.19 0.04
C ALA A 375 10.63 6.60 0.47
N TYR A 376 11.65 6.77 1.31
CA TYR A 376 11.99 8.13 1.78
C TYR A 376 12.52 9.05 0.68
N GLY A 377 13.06 8.50 -0.41
CA GLY A 377 13.48 9.28 -1.58
C GLY A 377 12.34 10.02 -2.28
N VAL A 378 11.09 9.55 -2.14
CA VAL A 378 9.91 10.14 -2.80
C VAL A 378 8.76 10.49 -1.85
N ASP A 379 8.69 9.91 -0.66
CA ASP A 379 7.56 10.04 0.27
C ASP A 379 7.22 11.50 0.58
N ALA A 380 8.24 12.32 0.87
CA ALA A 380 8.05 13.73 1.20
C ALA A 380 7.39 14.50 0.05
N ALA A 381 7.77 14.21 -1.20
CA ALA A 381 7.18 14.83 -2.38
C ALA A 381 5.71 14.44 -2.54
N PHE A 382 5.38 13.16 -2.40
CA PHE A 382 4.00 12.69 -2.50
C PHE A 382 3.13 13.20 -1.34
N VAL A 383 3.61 13.13 -0.09
CA VAL A 383 2.88 13.60 1.09
C VAL A 383 2.58 15.09 1.01
N ALA A 384 3.58 15.90 0.67
CA ALA A 384 3.39 17.35 0.54
C ALA A 384 2.44 17.68 -0.62
N SER A 385 2.64 17.03 -1.76
CA SER A 385 1.83 17.29 -2.97
C SER A 385 0.38 16.90 -2.80
N VAL A 386 0.07 15.73 -2.19
CA VAL A 386 -1.34 15.34 -1.97
C VAL A 386 -2.03 16.28 -1.01
N ASN A 387 -1.36 16.70 0.09
CA ASN A 387 -1.96 17.65 1.04
C ASN A 387 -2.17 19.02 0.39
N ASP A 388 -1.19 19.54 -0.37
CA ASP A 388 -1.33 20.80 -1.11
C ASP A 388 -2.45 20.72 -2.15
N TYR A 389 -2.51 19.63 -2.92
CA TYR A 389 -3.55 19.44 -3.93
C TYR A 389 -4.95 19.39 -3.31
N LEU A 390 -5.14 18.60 -2.25
CA LEU A 390 -6.43 18.48 -1.59
C LEU A 390 -6.85 19.81 -0.93
N THR A 391 -5.97 20.48 -0.21
CA THR A 391 -6.35 21.67 0.59
C THR A 391 -6.37 22.93 -0.22
N ARG A 392 -5.37 23.19 -1.05
CA ARG A 392 -5.24 24.45 -1.80
C ARG A 392 -5.95 24.42 -3.16
N VAL A 393 -5.89 23.28 -3.89
CA VAL A 393 -6.44 23.19 -5.24
C VAL A 393 -7.90 22.73 -5.21
N LEU A 394 -8.21 21.66 -4.46
CA LEU A 394 -9.58 21.16 -4.34
C LEU A 394 -10.37 21.81 -3.18
N GLU A 395 -9.71 22.61 -2.33
CA GLU A 395 -10.31 23.31 -1.18
C GLU A 395 -11.01 22.36 -0.20
N VAL A 396 -10.45 21.15 -0.03
CA VAL A 396 -10.95 20.17 0.94
C VAL A 396 -10.67 20.68 2.36
N ASP A 397 -11.73 20.96 3.11
CA ASP A 397 -11.70 21.54 4.45
C ASP A 397 -11.94 20.46 5.53
N PHE A 398 -10.94 19.61 5.76
CA PHE A 398 -10.93 18.68 6.87
C PHE A 398 -9.86 19.07 7.90
N THR A 399 -10.22 19.09 9.17
CA THR A 399 -9.27 19.29 10.28
C THR A 399 -8.52 18.02 10.66
N LYS A 400 -9.03 16.84 10.24
CA LYS A 400 -8.39 15.54 10.48
C LYS A 400 -7.20 15.34 9.55
N ARG A 401 -6.16 14.63 10.04
CA ARG A 401 -4.97 14.31 9.25
C ARG A 401 -5.31 13.38 8.09
N TYR A 402 -4.77 13.66 6.89
CA TYR A 402 -4.74 12.72 5.77
C TYR A 402 -3.70 11.62 6.05
N LYS A 403 -4.15 10.38 6.24
CA LYS A 403 -3.31 9.23 6.56
C LYS A 403 -2.81 8.58 5.27
N VAL A 404 -1.66 9.00 4.78
CA VAL A 404 -1.02 8.45 3.58
C VAL A 404 -0.77 6.94 3.72
N LEU A 405 -0.15 6.56 4.83
CA LEU A 405 0.03 5.19 5.27
C LEU A 405 -0.25 5.12 6.78
N ASP A 406 -1.22 4.32 7.16
CA ASP A 406 -1.50 4.00 8.55
C ASP A 406 -1.09 2.54 8.82
N ARG A 407 -0.26 2.33 9.85
CA ARG A 407 0.22 1.00 10.21
C ARG A 407 -0.79 0.22 11.06
N ASP A 408 -1.78 0.89 11.65
CA ASP A 408 -2.77 0.25 12.51
C ASP A 408 -3.64 -0.77 11.76
N PRO A 409 -4.18 -0.49 10.55
CA PRO A 409 -4.84 -1.51 9.75
C PRO A 409 -3.96 -2.72 9.51
N GLY A 410 -2.72 -2.55 9.05
CA GLY A 410 -1.82 -3.66 8.75
C GLY A 410 -1.44 -4.52 9.96
N ARG A 411 -1.26 -3.89 11.14
CA ARG A 411 -0.94 -4.60 12.40
C ARG A 411 -2.11 -5.39 12.97
N ASN A 412 -3.32 -4.89 12.78
CA ASN A 412 -4.55 -5.48 13.32
C ASN A 412 -5.38 -6.18 12.24
N TRP A 413 -4.78 -6.44 11.07
CA TRP A 413 -5.46 -7.07 9.95
C TRP A 413 -5.82 -8.52 10.25
N ASN A 414 -7.05 -8.88 9.98
CA ASN A 414 -7.47 -10.28 10.03
C ASN A 414 -6.96 -11.03 8.79
N TRP A 415 -5.91 -11.84 8.97
CA TRP A 415 -5.29 -12.64 7.93
C TRP A 415 -5.85 -14.07 7.84
N SER A 416 -6.90 -14.40 8.59
CA SER A 416 -7.46 -15.77 8.64
C SER A 416 -8.02 -16.27 7.31
N ASP A 417 -8.35 -15.37 6.40
CA ASP A 417 -8.97 -15.65 5.11
C ASP A 417 -8.00 -15.60 3.91
N ARG A 418 -6.69 -15.48 4.17
CA ARG A 418 -5.65 -15.47 3.12
C ARG A 418 -5.30 -16.85 2.60
#